data_3fae3379d72e376be17552eb5bd0a52e
#
_entry.id   3fae3379d72e376be17552eb5bd0a52e
#
_cell.length_a   1.000
_cell.length_b   1.000
_cell.length_c   1.000
_cell.angle_alpha   90.00
_cell.angle_beta   90.00
_cell.angle_gamma   90.00
#
_symmetry.space_group_name_H-M   'P 1'
#
loop_
_entity.id
_entity.type
_entity.pdbx_description
1 polymer ?
#
loop_
_entity_poly.entity_id
_entity_poly.type
_entity_poly.pdbx_seq_one_letter_code
_entity_poly.pdbx_strand_id
1 'polypeptide(L)'
;MKSPFGGFFFLGDAMTADAFSNCHPAVNFLFFVGAIGFSVLIQHPAYLIAGAIGAAVYYLLLSGRAGWKRIAMLLPMFLALTVVNPLFNTYGERVLFHVFGRPYTVEALLYGAAIAGVFLVMMLWFGCYNAVMTSDKFTSLFGNLIPAISLLLVMVLRMIPSFIRKAGQIMGARKSIGLGAGENSTMKEKLTSGMRTLSALTDWALEGSIVTGDSMRARGYGTARRTSFQIYRMKTLDWILIAVMLILAGVAAVVAAMGGAAAEFTPKLAIQPVTGIYAPGFIAYCAYLFIPSALHMKEAVQWHISRSRI
;
A
#
# COMPACT_ATOMS: atom_id res chain seq x y z
N MET A 1 7.12 -27.84 -11.01
CA MET A 1 7.10 -26.99 -12.21
C MET A 1 6.66 -25.59 -11.76
N LYS A 2 7.62 -24.66 -11.56
CA LYS A 2 7.34 -23.28 -11.09
C LYS A 2 6.76 -22.51 -12.26
N SER A 3 5.54 -21.99 -12.14
CA SER A 3 4.93 -21.15 -13.16
C SER A 3 5.70 -19.83 -13.28
N PRO A 4 5.98 -19.33 -14.50
CA PRO A 4 6.73 -18.09 -14.71
C PRO A 4 6.00 -16.83 -14.25
N PHE A 5 4.73 -16.93 -13.85
CA PHE A 5 3.91 -15.82 -13.34
C PHE A 5 3.76 -15.81 -11.81
N GLY A 6 4.46 -16.71 -11.08
CA GLY A 6 4.35 -16.85 -9.64
C GLY A 6 4.95 -15.71 -8.81
N GLY A 7 5.72 -14.79 -9.41
CA GLY A 7 6.45 -13.77 -8.66
C GLY A 7 5.64 -12.54 -8.25
N PHE A 8 4.52 -12.25 -8.89
CA PHE A 8 3.78 -10.99 -8.67
C PHE A 8 2.56 -11.14 -7.74
N PHE A 9 2.05 -12.37 -7.56
CA PHE A 9 0.82 -12.62 -6.78
C PHE A 9 1.05 -13.24 -5.40
N PHE A 10 2.28 -13.68 -5.06
CA PHE A 10 2.62 -14.30 -3.77
C PHE A 10 3.26 -13.33 -2.77
N LEU A 11 2.76 -12.10 -2.69
CA LEU A 11 3.08 -11.19 -1.57
C LEU A 11 2.28 -11.52 -0.30
N GLY A 12 1.44 -12.56 -0.34
CA GLY A 12 0.54 -12.97 0.74
C GLY A 12 1.04 -14.08 1.64
N ASP A 13 2.24 -14.64 1.43
CA ASP A 13 2.75 -15.71 2.28
C ASP A 13 3.32 -15.16 3.59
N ALA A 14 2.63 -15.47 4.68
CA ALA A 14 3.02 -15.33 6.09
C ALA A 14 2.93 -13.92 6.70
N MET A 15 1.99 -13.08 6.29
CA MET A 15 1.61 -11.95 7.12
C MET A 15 0.60 -12.40 8.18
N THR A 16 0.95 -12.28 9.46
CA THR A 16 0.07 -12.65 10.58
C THR A 16 -1.18 -11.77 10.58
N ALA A 17 -2.36 -12.39 10.75
CA ALA A 17 -3.58 -11.64 10.98
C ALA A 17 -3.39 -10.76 12.23
N ASP A 18 -3.55 -9.45 12.07
CA ASP A 18 -3.30 -8.44 13.10
C ASP A 18 -4.62 -7.91 13.66
N ALA A 19 -4.65 -7.56 14.95
CA ALA A 19 -5.80 -6.93 15.60
C ALA A 19 -6.31 -5.72 14.82
N PHE A 20 -5.40 -4.89 14.31
CA PHE A 20 -5.75 -3.75 13.49
C PHE A 20 -6.34 -4.17 12.14
N SER A 21 -5.80 -5.20 11.51
CA SER A 21 -6.37 -5.78 10.29
C SER A 21 -7.80 -6.29 10.50
N ASN A 22 -8.14 -6.80 11.69
CA ASN A 22 -9.47 -7.30 12.03
C ASN A 22 -10.50 -6.20 12.36
N CYS A 23 -10.09 -4.93 12.44
CA CYS A 23 -10.99 -3.79 12.58
C CYS A 23 -11.82 -3.56 11.30
N HIS A 24 -12.85 -2.73 11.42
CA HIS A 24 -13.70 -2.38 10.29
C HIS A 24 -12.87 -1.77 9.13
N PRO A 25 -13.13 -2.12 7.85
CA PRO A 25 -12.35 -1.63 6.71
C PRO A 25 -12.24 -0.10 6.62
N ALA A 26 -13.27 0.63 7.09
CA ALA A 26 -13.24 2.09 7.13
C ALA A 26 -12.19 2.65 8.11
N VAL A 27 -11.96 1.97 9.25
CA VAL A 27 -10.92 2.34 10.22
C VAL A 27 -9.53 2.20 9.59
N ASN A 28 -9.28 1.03 8.95
CA ASN A 28 -8.02 0.75 8.29
C ASN A 28 -7.76 1.75 7.16
N PHE A 29 -8.76 1.99 6.32
CA PHE A 29 -8.65 2.92 5.20
C PHE A 29 -8.37 4.35 5.66
N LEU A 30 -9.14 4.87 6.64
CA LEU A 30 -8.97 6.21 7.19
C LEU A 30 -7.57 6.39 7.79
N PHE A 31 -7.07 5.38 8.52
CA PHE A 31 -5.71 5.40 9.07
C PHE A 31 -4.65 5.55 7.97
N PHE A 32 -4.68 4.70 6.95
CA PHE A 32 -3.66 4.75 5.89
C PHE A 32 -3.75 6.02 5.04
N VAL A 33 -4.96 6.51 4.76
CA VAL A 33 -5.15 7.80 4.07
C VAL A 33 -4.52 8.93 4.88
N GLY A 34 -4.73 8.96 6.19
CA GLY A 34 -4.10 9.96 7.06
C GLY A 34 -2.58 9.78 7.16
N ALA A 35 -2.08 8.57 7.39
CA ALA A 35 -0.64 8.32 7.52
C ALA A 35 0.14 8.67 6.24
N ILE A 36 -0.38 8.28 5.07
CA ILE A 36 0.23 8.61 3.77
C ILE A 36 0.05 10.11 3.49
N GLY A 37 -1.13 10.67 3.73
CA GLY A 37 -1.42 12.09 3.52
C GLY A 37 -0.49 13.00 4.32
N PHE A 38 -0.33 12.75 5.62
CA PHE A 38 0.61 13.51 6.45
C PHE A 38 2.05 13.37 5.98
N SER A 39 2.46 12.17 5.56
CA SER A 39 3.83 11.93 5.06
C SER A 39 4.15 12.71 3.78
N VAL A 40 3.14 12.97 2.95
CA VAL A 40 3.29 13.76 1.71
C VAL A 40 3.25 15.27 2.01
N LEU A 41 2.36 15.70 2.91
CA LEU A 41 2.14 17.11 3.20
C LEU A 41 3.23 17.71 4.10
N ILE A 42 3.78 16.91 5.01
CA ILE A 42 4.75 17.39 6.01
C ILE A 42 6.17 16.94 5.61
N GLN A 43 6.97 17.89 5.11
CA GLN A 43 8.36 17.63 4.71
C GLN A 43 9.38 17.90 5.83
N HIS A 44 8.90 18.12 7.05
CA HIS A 44 9.79 18.39 8.19
C HIS A 44 10.60 17.14 8.58
N PRO A 45 11.94 17.23 8.73
CA PRO A 45 12.80 16.05 8.96
C PRO A 45 12.40 15.22 10.19
N ALA A 46 12.02 15.86 11.30
CA ALA A 46 11.60 15.15 12.50
C ALA A 46 10.33 14.30 12.29
N TYR A 47 9.35 14.84 11.54
CA TYR A 47 8.10 14.13 11.20
C TYR A 47 8.39 12.96 10.24
N LEU A 48 9.31 13.17 9.27
CA LEU A 48 9.71 12.11 8.33
C LEU A 48 10.43 10.95 9.06
N ILE A 49 11.32 11.27 9.99
CA ILE A 49 12.00 10.25 10.81
C ILE A 49 10.98 9.48 11.67
N ALA A 50 10.07 10.18 12.34
CA ALA A 50 9.01 9.55 13.13
C ALA A 50 8.10 8.68 12.24
N GLY A 51 7.75 9.17 11.04
CA GLY A 51 7.00 8.43 10.02
C GLY A 51 7.71 7.16 9.56
N ALA A 52 9.01 7.25 9.28
CA ALA A 52 9.83 6.12 8.87
C ALA A 52 9.93 5.07 9.98
N ILE A 53 10.16 5.49 11.22
CA ILE A 53 10.22 4.58 12.38
C ILE A 53 8.87 3.90 12.60
N GLY A 54 7.76 4.66 12.63
CA GLY A 54 6.42 4.10 12.82
C GLY A 54 6.03 3.10 11.74
N ALA A 55 6.28 3.44 10.46
CA ALA A 55 6.04 2.55 9.33
C ALA A 55 6.93 1.31 9.36
N ALA A 56 8.25 1.46 9.64
CA ALA A 56 9.18 0.35 9.72
C ALA A 56 8.83 -0.62 10.86
N VAL A 57 8.51 -0.10 12.05
CA VAL A 57 8.08 -0.92 13.19
C VAL A 57 6.85 -1.73 12.84
N TYR A 58 5.81 -1.09 12.30
CA TYR A 58 4.58 -1.79 11.95
C TYR A 58 4.79 -2.79 10.81
N TYR A 59 5.59 -2.43 9.79
CA TYR A 59 5.92 -3.33 8.69
C TYR A 59 6.70 -4.58 9.15
N LEU A 60 7.62 -4.43 10.11
CA LEU A 60 8.36 -5.54 10.70
C LEU A 60 7.45 -6.44 11.55
N LEU A 61 6.49 -5.87 12.28
CA LEU A 61 5.49 -6.64 13.02
C LEU A 61 4.63 -7.50 12.09
N LEU A 62 4.24 -6.97 10.92
CA LEU A 62 3.45 -7.69 9.91
C LEU A 62 4.25 -8.75 9.14
N SER A 63 5.48 -8.41 8.73
CA SER A 63 6.30 -9.23 7.81
C SER A 63 7.35 -10.08 8.52
N GLY A 64 7.56 -9.89 9.82
CA GLY A 64 8.60 -10.57 10.57
C GLY A 64 10.01 -10.34 9.98
N ARG A 65 10.87 -11.38 10.07
CA ARG A 65 12.28 -11.30 9.59
C ARG A 65 12.41 -11.01 8.09
N ALA A 66 11.43 -11.39 7.28
CA ALA A 66 11.46 -11.12 5.83
C ALA A 66 11.28 -9.63 5.52
N GLY A 67 10.63 -8.88 6.41
CA GLY A 67 10.43 -7.43 6.29
C GLY A 67 11.73 -6.64 6.27
N TRP A 68 12.72 -7.07 7.05
CA TRP A 68 14.02 -6.39 7.11
C TRP A 68 14.74 -6.31 5.76
N LYS A 69 14.75 -7.40 4.99
CA LYS A 69 15.34 -7.41 3.64
C LYS A 69 14.67 -6.43 2.69
N ARG A 70 13.33 -6.30 2.80
CA ARG A 70 12.56 -5.38 1.95
C ARG A 70 12.80 -3.92 2.33
N ILE A 71 12.89 -3.61 3.64
CA ILE A 71 13.26 -2.27 4.12
C ILE A 71 14.67 -1.91 3.65
N ALA A 72 15.63 -2.83 3.79
CA ALA A 72 17.01 -2.62 3.34
C ALA A 72 17.09 -2.37 1.82
N MET A 73 16.18 -2.95 1.03
CA MET A 73 16.13 -2.74 -0.42
C MET A 73 15.63 -1.32 -0.80
N LEU A 74 14.96 -0.60 0.11
CA LEU A 74 14.56 0.80 -0.11
C LEU A 74 15.72 1.79 0.16
N LEU A 75 16.74 1.40 0.93
CA LEU A 75 17.90 2.25 1.25
C LEU A 75 18.69 2.70 0.00
N PRO A 76 19.06 1.83 -0.95
CA PRO A 76 19.73 2.26 -2.18
C PRO A 76 18.92 3.30 -2.97
N MET A 77 17.59 3.13 -3.02
CA MET A 77 16.71 4.07 -3.69
C MET A 77 16.66 5.42 -2.96
N PHE A 78 16.60 5.41 -1.62
CA PHE A 78 16.70 6.62 -0.81
C PHE A 78 17.99 7.38 -1.10
N LEU A 79 19.14 6.67 -1.08
CA LEU A 79 20.46 7.26 -1.37
C LEU A 79 20.54 7.79 -2.81
N ALA A 80 20.03 7.05 -3.78
CA ALA A 80 20.03 7.48 -5.18
C ALA A 80 19.21 8.78 -5.35
N LEU A 81 17.99 8.85 -4.82
CA LEU A 81 17.17 10.05 -4.88
C LEU A 81 17.82 11.24 -4.18
N THR A 82 18.44 11.02 -3.01
CA THR A 82 19.15 12.07 -2.27
C THR A 82 20.31 12.65 -3.08
N VAL A 83 21.10 11.80 -3.73
CA VAL A 83 22.29 12.21 -4.48
C VAL A 83 21.95 12.81 -5.85
N VAL A 84 20.90 12.31 -6.50
CA VAL A 84 20.49 12.77 -7.84
C VAL A 84 19.75 14.12 -7.76
N ASN A 85 19.04 14.42 -6.69
CA ASN A 85 18.24 15.64 -6.56
C ASN A 85 19.06 16.93 -6.76
N PRO A 86 20.26 17.13 -6.14
CA PRO A 86 21.08 18.32 -6.34
C PRO A 86 21.58 18.52 -7.77
N LEU A 87 21.57 17.50 -8.63
CA LEU A 87 21.94 17.64 -10.04
C LEU A 87 20.88 18.44 -10.84
N PHE A 88 19.63 18.37 -10.38
CA PHE A 88 18.51 19.08 -11.02
C PHE A 88 18.16 20.39 -10.30
N ASN A 89 18.33 20.43 -8.98
CA ASN A 89 17.99 21.56 -8.12
C ASN A 89 19.28 22.22 -7.58
N THR A 90 19.63 23.38 -8.10
CA THR A 90 20.85 24.10 -7.74
C THR A 90 20.56 25.29 -6.81
N TYR A 91 19.85 25.02 -5.72
CA TYR A 91 19.54 26.05 -4.70
C TYR A 91 20.54 25.99 -3.55
N GLY A 92 20.78 27.13 -2.90
CA GLY A 92 21.57 27.22 -1.67
C GLY A 92 22.85 28.04 -1.82
N GLU A 93 23.41 28.48 -0.67
CA GLU A 93 24.58 29.32 -0.60
C GLU A 93 25.88 28.51 -0.39
N ARG A 94 25.79 27.33 0.21
CA ARG A 94 26.95 26.49 0.56
C ARG A 94 27.30 25.49 -0.54
N VAL A 95 28.18 25.88 -1.46
CA VAL A 95 28.66 25.04 -2.54
C VAL A 95 29.72 24.06 -2.01
N LEU A 96 29.51 22.75 -2.20
CA LEU A 96 30.48 21.69 -1.89
C LEU A 96 31.46 21.50 -3.05
N PHE A 97 30.96 21.34 -4.25
CA PHE A 97 31.74 21.15 -5.47
C PHE A 97 30.87 21.43 -6.70
N HIS A 98 31.49 21.48 -7.88
CA HIS A 98 30.76 21.67 -9.14
C HIS A 98 30.70 20.36 -9.93
N VAL A 99 29.51 19.95 -10.36
CA VAL A 99 29.29 18.79 -11.23
C VAL A 99 28.66 19.27 -12.54
N PHE A 100 29.26 18.96 -13.67
CA PHE A 100 28.84 19.42 -15.00
C PHE A 100 28.59 20.94 -15.08
N GLY A 101 29.41 21.75 -14.38
CA GLY A 101 29.26 23.21 -14.40
C GLY A 101 28.15 23.77 -13.50
N ARG A 102 27.46 22.92 -12.74
CA ARG A 102 26.42 23.31 -11.77
C ARG A 102 26.94 23.20 -10.34
N PRO A 103 26.62 24.16 -9.45
CA PRO A 103 27.00 24.09 -8.05
C PRO A 103 26.20 23.00 -7.33
N TYR A 104 26.91 22.07 -6.68
CA TYR A 104 26.32 21.06 -5.82
C TYR A 104 26.33 21.59 -4.38
N THR A 105 25.15 21.89 -3.82
CA THR A 105 25.01 22.58 -2.54
C THR A 105 24.54 21.66 -1.42
N VAL A 106 24.87 21.99 -0.17
CA VAL A 106 24.42 21.25 1.02
C VAL A 106 22.90 21.32 1.18
N GLU A 107 22.36 22.51 0.92
CA GLU A 107 20.90 22.76 1.03
C GLU A 107 20.11 21.91 0.03
N ALA A 108 20.61 21.78 -1.20
CA ALA A 108 19.99 20.94 -2.22
C ALA A 108 20.09 19.44 -1.85
N LEU A 109 21.18 19.02 -1.19
CA LEU A 109 21.32 17.65 -0.70
C LEU A 109 20.34 17.35 0.44
N LEU A 110 20.18 18.27 1.39
CA LEU A 110 19.21 18.14 2.48
C LEU A 110 17.76 18.12 1.98
N TYR A 111 17.46 18.97 1.00
CA TYR A 111 16.17 18.96 0.31
C TYR A 111 15.94 17.62 -0.41
N GLY A 112 16.96 17.13 -1.12
CA GLY A 112 16.95 15.80 -1.73
C GLY A 112 16.70 14.68 -0.73
N ALA A 113 17.33 14.75 0.45
CA ALA A 113 17.10 13.79 1.54
C ALA A 113 15.67 13.88 2.10
N ALA A 114 15.09 15.08 2.21
CA ALA A 114 13.71 15.24 2.63
C ALA A 114 12.73 14.62 1.62
N ILE A 115 12.87 14.90 0.33
CA ILE A 115 12.04 14.30 -0.73
C ILE A 115 12.21 12.78 -0.77
N ALA A 116 13.44 12.29 -0.71
CA ALA A 116 13.72 10.86 -0.65
C ALA A 116 13.11 10.22 0.60
N GLY A 117 13.11 10.94 1.74
CA GLY A 117 12.47 10.54 2.99
C GLY A 117 10.96 10.41 2.86
N VAL A 118 10.29 11.40 2.25
CA VAL A 118 8.85 11.32 1.94
C VAL A 118 8.55 10.06 1.12
N PHE A 119 9.35 9.82 0.08
CA PHE A 119 9.15 8.66 -0.79
C PHE A 119 9.36 7.34 -0.05
N LEU A 120 10.38 7.25 0.80
CA LEU A 120 10.67 6.08 1.63
C LEU A 120 9.51 5.80 2.59
N VAL A 121 9.05 6.81 3.33
CA VAL A 121 7.94 6.68 4.30
C VAL A 121 6.67 6.26 3.59
N MET A 122 6.37 6.88 2.44
CA MET A 122 5.21 6.54 1.63
C MET A 122 5.25 5.09 1.15
N MET A 123 6.42 4.61 0.66
CA MET A 123 6.59 3.23 0.22
C MET A 123 6.41 2.22 1.37
N LEU A 124 6.92 2.54 2.56
CA LEU A 124 6.72 1.70 3.74
C LEU A 124 5.24 1.62 4.14
N TRP A 125 4.52 2.76 4.17
CA TRP A 125 3.08 2.76 4.48
C TRP A 125 2.26 2.06 3.40
N PHE A 126 2.60 2.19 2.11
CA PHE A 126 1.98 1.40 1.05
C PHE A 126 2.23 -0.10 1.22
N GLY A 127 3.42 -0.49 1.68
CA GLY A 127 3.71 -1.87 2.03
C GLY A 127 2.79 -2.40 3.13
N CYS A 128 2.58 -1.62 4.19
CA CYS A 128 1.64 -1.95 5.26
C CYS A 128 0.18 -1.96 4.77
N TYR A 129 -0.21 -0.97 3.96
CA TYR A 129 -1.54 -0.90 3.35
C TYR A 129 -1.87 -2.16 2.55
N ASN A 130 -0.98 -2.59 1.66
CA ASN A 130 -1.18 -3.79 0.84
C ASN A 130 -1.31 -5.07 1.67
N ALA A 131 -0.70 -5.10 2.86
CA ALA A 131 -0.79 -6.22 3.78
C ALA A 131 -2.14 -6.29 4.52
N VAL A 132 -2.62 -5.12 4.98
CA VAL A 132 -3.81 -5.00 5.82
C VAL A 132 -5.09 -4.88 5.00
N MET A 133 -5.04 -4.11 3.90
CA MET A 133 -6.19 -3.79 3.07
C MET A 133 -6.32 -4.76 1.90
N THR A 134 -7.05 -5.85 2.13
CA THR A 134 -7.34 -6.84 1.08
C THR A 134 -8.37 -6.29 0.07
N SER A 135 -8.39 -6.87 -1.14
CA SER A 135 -9.37 -6.50 -2.18
C SER A 135 -10.82 -6.61 -1.69
N ASP A 136 -11.11 -7.59 -0.82
CA ASP A 136 -12.46 -7.79 -0.27
C ASP A 136 -12.85 -6.66 0.68
N LYS A 137 -11.93 -6.20 1.54
CA LYS A 137 -12.15 -5.06 2.44
C LYS A 137 -12.37 -3.78 1.66
N PHE A 138 -11.52 -3.54 0.64
CA PHE A 138 -11.65 -2.39 -0.23
C PHE A 138 -13.01 -2.38 -0.94
N THR A 139 -13.41 -3.52 -1.50
CA THR A 139 -14.70 -3.67 -2.19
C THR A 139 -15.88 -3.48 -1.23
N SER A 140 -15.78 -3.95 0.02
CA SER A 140 -16.85 -3.78 1.00
C SER A 140 -17.04 -2.32 1.42
N LEU A 141 -15.97 -1.54 1.44
CA LEU A 141 -16.01 -0.10 1.76
C LEU A 141 -16.83 0.68 0.74
N PHE A 142 -16.62 0.39 -0.55
CA PHE A 142 -17.30 1.07 -1.65
C PHE A 142 -18.62 0.39 -2.06
N GLY A 143 -18.89 -0.81 -1.55
CA GLY A 143 -20.06 -1.62 -1.92
C GLY A 143 -21.39 -0.97 -1.65
N ASN A 144 -21.48 -0.15 -0.62
CA ASN A 144 -22.69 0.59 -0.28
C ASN A 144 -22.82 1.91 -1.05
N LEU A 145 -21.70 2.48 -1.49
CA LEU A 145 -21.68 3.76 -2.21
C LEU A 145 -22.07 3.58 -3.67
N ILE A 146 -21.54 2.56 -4.34
CA ILE A 146 -21.82 2.25 -5.75
C ILE A 146 -22.01 0.74 -5.91
N PRO A 147 -23.23 0.23 -5.64
CA PRO A 147 -23.49 -1.22 -5.60
C PRO A 147 -23.20 -1.96 -6.91
N ALA A 148 -23.44 -1.30 -8.06
CA ALA A 148 -23.20 -1.89 -9.38
C ALA A 148 -21.72 -2.10 -9.66
N ILE A 149 -20.88 -1.12 -9.37
CA ILE A 149 -19.43 -1.20 -9.55
C ILE A 149 -18.81 -2.21 -8.58
N SER A 150 -19.29 -2.24 -7.35
CA SER A 150 -18.83 -3.22 -6.36
C SER A 150 -19.07 -4.66 -6.82
N LEU A 151 -20.26 -4.95 -7.38
CA LEU A 151 -20.56 -6.27 -7.94
C LEU A 151 -19.61 -6.62 -9.09
N LEU A 152 -19.47 -5.69 -10.05
CA LEU A 152 -18.60 -5.86 -11.20
C LEU A 152 -17.15 -6.13 -10.75
N LEU A 153 -16.65 -5.36 -9.78
CA LEU A 153 -15.31 -5.52 -9.26
C LEU A 153 -15.11 -6.90 -8.60
N VAL A 154 -16.06 -7.35 -7.77
CA VAL A 154 -16.01 -8.69 -7.15
C VAL A 154 -16.00 -9.78 -8.22
N MET A 155 -16.85 -9.65 -9.26
CA MET A 155 -16.87 -10.62 -10.36
C MET A 155 -15.54 -10.65 -11.11
N VAL A 156 -14.97 -9.49 -11.44
CA VAL A 156 -13.68 -9.38 -12.13
C VAL A 156 -12.55 -9.99 -11.28
N LEU A 157 -12.45 -9.60 -10.00
CA LEU A 157 -11.41 -10.12 -9.10
C LEU A 157 -11.50 -11.65 -8.94
N ARG A 158 -12.73 -12.18 -8.86
CA ARG A 158 -12.96 -13.63 -8.81
C ARG A 158 -12.55 -14.34 -10.11
N MET A 159 -12.71 -13.66 -11.25
CA MET A 159 -12.37 -14.24 -12.56
C MET A 159 -10.87 -14.31 -12.81
N ILE A 160 -10.05 -13.41 -12.25
CA ILE A 160 -8.59 -13.38 -12.49
C ILE A 160 -7.93 -14.75 -12.25
N PRO A 161 -8.10 -15.44 -11.09
CA PRO A 161 -7.52 -16.76 -10.88
C PRO A 161 -8.03 -17.81 -11.88
N SER A 162 -9.28 -17.68 -12.32
CA SER A 162 -9.87 -18.56 -13.33
C SER A 162 -9.24 -18.37 -14.71
N PHE A 163 -9.03 -17.10 -15.12
CA PHE A 163 -8.32 -16.77 -16.36
C PHE A 163 -6.90 -17.32 -16.38
N ILE A 164 -6.16 -17.17 -15.27
CA ILE A 164 -4.78 -17.66 -15.16
C ILE A 164 -4.74 -19.19 -15.34
N ARG A 165 -5.66 -19.91 -14.68
CA ARG A 165 -5.77 -21.38 -14.83
C ARG A 165 -6.13 -21.77 -16.24
N LYS A 166 -7.12 -21.10 -16.85
CA LYS A 166 -7.58 -21.41 -18.21
C LYS A 166 -6.48 -21.12 -19.25
N ALA A 167 -5.76 -20.00 -19.10
CA ALA A 167 -4.59 -19.70 -19.93
C ALA A 167 -3.55 -20.82 -19.89
N GLY A 168 -3.23 -21.30 -18.67
CA GLY A 168 -2.33 -22.43 -18.49
C GLY A 168 -2.81 -23.69 -19.16
N GLN A 169 -4.10 -24.01 -19.09
CA GLN A 169 -4.71 -25.17 -19.76
C GLN A 169 -4.61 -25.04 -21.29
N ILE A 170 -4.97 -23.88 -21.84
CA ILE A 170 -4.90 -23.63 -23.29
C ILE A 170 -3.45 -23.72 -23.79
N MET A 171 -2.51 -23.10 -23.08
CA MET A 171 -1.09 -23.17 -23.43
C MET A 171 -0.56 -24.61 -23.36
N GLY A 172 -0.94 -25.36 -22.32
CA GLY A 172 -0.58 -26.78 -22.18
C GLY A 172 -1.12 -27.63 -23.31
N ALA A 173 -2.42 -27.53 -23.62
CA ALA A 173 -3.05 -28.25 -24.73
C ALA A 173 -2.38 -27.93 -26.06
N ARG A 174 -2.09 -26.65 -26.35
CA ARG A 174 -1.40 -26.25 -27.57
C ARG A 174 0.03 -26.78 -27.66
N LYS A 175 0.73 -26.86 -26.53
CA LYS A 175 2.08 -27.44 -26.46
C LYS A 175 2.04 -28.94 -26.77
N SER A 176 1.02 -29.66 -26.28
CA SER A 176 0.86 -31.10 -26.51
C SER A 176 0.65 -31.46 -28.00
N ILE A 177 0.02 -30.58 -28.78
CA ILE A 177 -0.20 -30.77 -30.23
C ILE A 177 0.87 -30.10 -31.11
N GLY A 178 2.00 -29.67 -30.51
CA GLY A 178 3.11 -29.07 -31.22
C GLY A 178 2.91 -27.61 -31.68
N LEU A 179 1.80 -26.97 -31.32
CA LEU A 179 1.47 -25.58 -31.67
C LEU A 179 1.86 -24.55 -30.58
N GLY A 180 2.54 -24.99 -29.54
CA GLY A 180 3.05 -24.13 -28.46
C GLY A 180 4.42 -23.54 -28.82
N ALA A 181 4.74 -22.36 -28.26
CA ALA A 181 6.09 -21.85 -28.34
C ALA A 181 7.02 -22.70 -27.44
N GLY A 182 8.08 -23.28 -28.05
CA GLY A 182 9.12 -24.02 -27.34
C GLY A 182 10.12 -23.07 -26.64
N GLU A 183 11.07 -23.65 -25.87
CA GLU A 183 12.10 -22.86 -25.19
C GLU A 183 12.98 -22.08 -26.15
N ASN A 184 13.28 -22.65 -27.33
CA ASN A 184 14.10 -22.05 -28.38
C ASN A 184 13.30 -21.25 -29.43
N SER A 185 11.99 -20.99 -29.20
CA SER A 185 11.16 -20.25 -30.13
C SER A 185 11.59 -18.79 -30.25
N THR A 186 11.49 -18.25 -31.44
CA THR A 186 11.75 -16.84 -31.71
C THR A 186 10.73 -15.94 -30.97
N MET A 187 11.08 -14.68 -30.76
CA MET A 187 10.18 -13.71 -30.12
C MET A 187 8.85 -13.57 -30.85
N LYS A 188 8.88 -13.64 -32.20
CA LYS A 188 7.70 -13.59 -33.06
C LYS A 188 6.78 -14.80 -32.84
N GLU A 189 7.33 -15.99 -32.71
CA GLU A 189 6.54 -17.21 -32.44
C GLU A 189 5.91 -17.18 -31.04
N LYS A 190 6.65 -16.71 -30.02
CA LYS A 190 6.12 -16.51 -28.66
C LYS A 190 4.96 -15.53 -28.68
N LEU A 191 5.10 -14.40 -29.37
CA LEU A 191 4.05 -13.41 -29.51
C LEU A 191 2.82 -13.96 -30.23
N THR A 192 3.00 -14.64 -31.36
CA THR A 192 1.91 -15.27 -32.13
C THR A 192 1.19 -16.33 -31.29
N SER A 193 1.92 -17.15 -30.55
CA SER A 193 1.32 -18.15 -29.64
C SER A 193 0.54 -17.49 -28.52
N GLY A 194 1.06 -16.40 -27.97
CA GLY A 194 0.37 -15.58 -26.95
C GLY A 194 -0.94 -14.99 -27.49
N MET A 195 -0.93 -14.40 -28.66
CA MET A 195 -2.12 -13.84 -29.32
C MET A 195 -3.20 -14.89 -29.58
N ARG A 196 -2.83 -16.07 -30.04
CA ARG A 196 -3.79 -17.18 -30.24
C ARG A 196 -4.36 -17.67 -28.91
N THR A 197 -3.54 -17.70 -27.84
CA THR A 197 -4.03 -18.04 -26.49
C THR A 197 -5.00 -16.98 -25.98
N LEU A 198 -4.72 -15.71 -26.22
CA LEU A 198 -5.60 -14.60 -25.87
C LEU A 198 -6.95 -14.67 -26.61
N SER A 199 -6.94 -14.98 -27.93
CA SER A 199 -8.17 -15.18 -28.70
C SER A 199 -9.05 -16.28 -28.09
N ALA A 200 -8.47 -17.46 -27.82
CA ALA A 200 -9.20 -18.55 -27.21
C ALA A 200 -9.71 -18.25 -25.79
N LEU A 201 -8.97 -17.44 -25.02
CA LEU A 201 -9.43 -16.93 -23.72
C LEU A 201 -10.60 -15.97 -23.86
N THR A 202 -10.57 -15.11 -24.88
CA THR A 202 -11.65 -14.15 -25.14
C THR A 202 -12.94 -14.87 -25.49
N ASP A 203 -12.86 -15.86 -26.39
CA ASP A 203 -14.02 -16.68 -26.77
C ASP A 203 -14.62 -17.40 -25.55
N TRP A 204 -13.79 -18.05 -24.74
CA TRP A 204 -14.23 -18.69 -23.49
C TRP A 204 -14.83 -17.70 -22.50
N ALA A 205 -14.28 -16.47 -22.39
CA ALA A 205 -14.78 -15.46 -21.48
C ALA A 205 -16.15 -14.91 -21.92
N LEU A 206 -16.33 -14.70 -23.23
CA LEU A 206 -17.61 -14.24 -23.79
C LEU A 206 -18.72 -15.28 -23.56
N GLU A 207 -18.45 -16.56 -23.88
CA GLU A 207 -19.38 -17.66 -23.61
C GLU A 207 -19.71 -17.73 -22.12
N GLY A 208 -18.70 -17.73 -21.25
CA GLY A 208 -18.86 -17.76 -19.79
C GLY A 208 -19.65 -16.57 -19.24
N SER A 209 -19.54 -15.40 -19.86
CA SER A 209 -20.28 -14.20 -19.45
C SER A 209 -21.80 -14.34 -19.70
N ILE A 210 -22.18 -14.91 -20.84
CA ILE A 210 -23.58 -15.18 -21.19
C ILE A 210 -24.18 -16.17 -20.20
N VAL A 211 -23.51 -17.31 -20.00
CA VAL A 211 -23.93 -18.35 -19.07
C VAL A 211 -24.08 -17.82 -17.64
N THR A 212 -23.13 -16.97 -17.23
CA THR A 212 -23.17 -16.32 -15.91
C THR A 212 -24.36 -15.38 -15.79
N GLY A 213 -24.62 -14.57 -16.82
CA GLY A 213 -25.76 -13.66 -16.87
C GLY A 213 -27.11 -14.37 -16.78
N ASP A 214 -27.27 -15.45 -17.54
CA ASP A 214 -28.48 -16.27 -17.52
C ASP A 214 -28.68 -16.97 -16.17
N SER A 215 -27.60 -17.53 -15.60
CA SER A 215 -27.65 -18.12 -14.27
C SER A 215 -28.03 -17.11 -13.18
N MET A 216 -27.58 -15.85 -13.29
CA MET A 216 -27.97 -14.79 -12.36
C MET A 216 -29.44 -14.42 -12.52
N ARG A 217 -29.94 -14.32 -13.74
CA ARG A 217 -31.38 -14.08 -14.02
C ARG A 217 -32.25 -15.20 -13.47
N ALA A 218 -31.88 -16.46 -13.71
CA ALA A 218 -32.58 -17.64 -13.20
C ALA A 218 -32.64 -17.68 -11.66
N ARG A 219 -31.63 -17.11 -10.96
CA ARG A 219 -31.60 -16.97 -9.50
C ARG A 219 -32.35 -15.74 -8.98
N GLY A 220 -33.06 -15.00 -9.84
CA GLY A 220 -33.82 -13.82 -9.46
C GLY A 220 -32.98 -12.58 -9.20
N TYR A 221 -31.79 -12.48 -9.79
CA TYR A 221 -30.98 -11.26 -9.66
C TYR A 221 -31.73 -10.05 -10.21
N GLY A 222 -31.84 -9.00 -9.41
CA GLY A 222 -32.56 -7.76 -9.78
C GLY A 222 -34.03 -7.72 -9.39
N THR A 223 -34.63 -8.82 -8.88
CA THR A 223 -36.06 -8.87 -8.48
C THR A 223 -36.31 -8.38 -7.05
N ALA A 224 -35.27 -8.39 -6.19
CA ALA A 224 -35.37 -7.99 -4.79
C ALA A 224 -34.21 -7.07 -4.37
N ARG A 225 -34.36 -6.43 -3.20
CA ARG A 225 -33.28 -5.61 -2.61
C ARG A 225 -32.05 -6.47 -2.31
N ARG A 226 -30.91 -5.99 -2.76
CA ARG A 226 -29.64 -6.71 -2.66
C ARG A 226 -29.18 -6.85 -1.22
N THR A 227 -28.68 -8.05 -0.85
CA THR A 227 -28.02 -8.34 0.42
C THR A 227 -26.56 -8.69 0.16
N SER A 228 -25.66 -8.36 1.12
CA SER A 228 -24.26 -8.72 1.05
C SER A 228 -23.96 -9.92 1.95
N PHE A 229 -23.17 -10.87 1.47
CA PHE A 229 -22.76 -12.03 2.25
C PHE A 229 -21.76 -11.64 3.37
N GLN A 230 -20.78 -10.79 3.05
CA GLN A 230 -19.84 -10.26 4.04
C GLN A 230 -20.39 -8.94 4.60
N ILE A 231 -20.84 -8.98 5.85
CA ILE A 231 -21.30 -7.80 6.57
C ILE A 231 -20.24 -7.44 7.60
N TYR A 232 -19.44 -6.43 7.30
CA TYR A 232 -18.59 -5.81 8.31
C TYR A 232 -19.48 -4.95 9.22
N ARG A 233 -19.59 -5.34 10.50
CA ARG A 233 -20.34 -4.55 11.48
C ARG A 233 -19.38 -3.68 12.28
N MET A 234 -19.66 -2.40 12.38
CA MET A 234 -18.91 -1.49 13.25
C MET A 234 -19.12 -1.86 14.70
N LYS A 235 -18.02 -2.11 15.41
CA LYS A 235 -17.99 -2.35 16.85
C LYS A 235 -17.78 -1.02 17.57
N THR A 236 -18.08 -0.96 18.87
CA THR A 236 -17.81 0.22 19.72
C THR A 236 -16.32 0.62 19.66
N LEU A 237 -15.42 -0.35 19.59
CA LEU A 237 -13.98 -0.11 19.48
C LEU A 237 -13.63 0.61 18.15
N ASP A 238 -14.30 0.28 17.04
CA ASP A 238 -14.05 0.93 15.75
C ASP A 238 -14.43 2.41 15.80
N TRP A 239 -15.55 2.76 16.45
CA TRP A 239 -15.97 4.15 16.65
C TRP A 239 -15.00 4.93 17.52
N ILE A 240 -14.52 4.31 18.61
CA ILE A 240 -13.51 4.93 19.49
C ILE A 240 -12.22 5.18 18.72
N LEU A 241 -11.76 4.21 17.93
CA LEU A 241 -10.56 4.36 17.10
C LEU A 241 -10.70 5.48 16.06
N ILE A 242 -11.85 5.57 15.38
CA ILE A 242 -12.10 6.67 14.43
C ILE A 242 -12.06 8.02 15.16
N ALA A 243 -12.72 8.13 16.31
CA ALA A 243 -12.72 9.38 17.09
C ALA A 243 -11.31 9.77 17.52
N VAL A 244 -10.54 8.83 18.08
CA VAL A 244 -9.14 9.07 18.48
C VAL A 244 -8.28 9.48 17.28
N MET A 245 -8.39 8.78 16.16
CA MET A 245 -7.64 9.10 14.94
C MET A 245 -7.99 10.49 14.42
N LEU A 246 -9.26 10.87 14.40
CA LEU A 246 -9.69 12.20 13.94
C LEU A 246 -9.21 13.31 14.88
N ILE A 247 -9.24 13.10 16.19
CA ILE A 247 -8.72 14.07 17.17
C ILE A 247 -7.21 14.24 17.00
N LEU A 248 -6.45 13.15 16.94
CA LEU A 248 -4.99 13.20 16.79
C LEU A 248 -4.60 13.83 15.43
N ALA A 249 -5.28 13.44 14.36
CA ALA A 249 -5.07 14.02 13.03
C ALA A 249 -5.42 15.51 13.00
N GLY A 250 -6.53 15.91 13.67
CA GLY A 250 -6.93 17.31 13.80
C GLY A 250 -5.89 18.15 14.54
N VAL A 251 -5.40 17.67 15.68
CA VAL A 251 -4.34 18.36 16.44
C VAL A 251 -3.06 18.48 15.61
N ALA A 252 -2.63 17.40 14.97
CA ALA A 252 -1.44 17.43 14.11
C ALA A 252 -1.60 18.41 12.93
N ALA A 253 -2.78 18.41 12.28
CA ALA A 253 -3.07 19.30 11.15
C ALA A 253 -3.14 20.78 11.57
N VAL A 254 -3.76 21.09 12.71
CA VAL A 254 -3.82 22.48 13.23
C VAL A 254 -2.43 23.00 13.55
N VAL A 255 -1.60 22.22 14.25
CA VAL A 255 -0.23 22.62 14.58
C VAL A 255 0.62 22.76 13.31
N ALA A 256 0.45 21.89 12.32
CA ALA A 256 1.12 22.01 11.04
C ALA A 256 0.70 23.28 10.30
N ALA A 257 -0.59 23.62 10.29
CA ALA A 257 -1.11 24.86 9.70
C ALA A 257 -0.62 26.12 10.41
N MET A 258 -0.36 26.06 11.73
CA MET A 258 0.25 27.13 12.51
C MET A 258 1.75 27.32 12.25
N GLY A 259 2.33 26.55 11.31
CA GLY A 259 3.73 26.60 10.95
C GLY A 259 4.65 25.64 11.72
N GLY A 260 4.12 24.84 12.64
CA GLY A 260 4.90 23.90 13.45
C GLY A 260 5.53 22.73 12.67
N ALA A 261 5.16 22.58 11.43
CA ALA A 261 5.72 21.58 10.50
C ALA A 261 6.47 22.24 9.34
N ALA A 262 6.74 23.55 9.41
CA ALA A 262 7.43 24.27 8.36
C ALA A 262 8.91 23.90 8.33
N ALA A 263 9.38 23.50 7.16
CA ALA A 263 10.78 23.26 6.86
C ALA A 263 11.07 23.90 5.50
N GLU A 264 11.73 25.03 5.53
CA GLU A 264 12.18 25.72 4.32
C GLU A 264 13.63 25.36 4.04
N PHE A 265 13.87 24.81 2.86
CA PHE A 265 15.21 24.41 2.41
C PHE A 265 15.81 25.45 1.45
N THR A 266 15.02 26.44 1.00
CA THR A 266 15.39 27.44 0.02
C THR A 266 14.90 28.82 0.44
N PRO A 267 15.72 29.90 0.30
CA PRO A 267 17.13 29.93 -0.04
C PRO A 267 18.06 29.57 1.12
N LYS A 268 17.56 29.59 2.36
CA LYS A 268 18.28 29.22 3.59
C LYS A 268 17.55 28.10 4.31
N LEU A 269 18.33 27.26 4.95
CA LEU A 269 17.79 26.18 5.78
C LEU A 269 17.13 26.76 7.03
N ALA A 270 15.80 26.81 7.05
CA ALA A 270 15.02 27.21 8.20
C ALA A 270 14.10 26.07 8.62
N ILE A 271 14.47 25.35 9.68
CA ILE A 271 13.70 24.26 10.26
C ILE A 271 13.13 24.74 11.58
N GLN A 272 11.82 24.78 11.73
CA GLN A 272 11.17 25.14 12.98
C GLN A 272 11.43 24.07 14.05
N PRO A 273 11.83 24.46 15.29
CA PRO A 273 12.04 23.50 16.34
C PRO A 273 10.71 22.84 16.77
N VAL A 274 10.71 21.51 16.91
CA VAL A 274 9.55 20.71 17.33
C VAL A 274 9.32 20.81 18.85
N THR A 275 9.69 21.92 19.46
CA THR A 275 9.61 22.15 20.92
C THR A 275 8.62 23.25 21.26
N GLY A 276 8.27 23.37 22.54
CA GLY A 276 7.37 24.40 23.02
C GLY A 276 5.93 24.22 22.51
N ILE A 277 5.39 25.26 21.86
CA ILE A 277 3.98 25.29 21.43
C ILE A 277 3.66 24.31 20.29
N TYR A 278 4.68 23.81 19.57
CA TYR A 278 4.52 22.86 18.46
C TYR A 278 4.66 21.39 18.90
N ALA A 279 5.14 21.13 20.12
CA ALA A 279 5.31 19.79 20.65
C ALA A 279 4.01 18.96 20.67
N PRO A 280 2.83 19.49 21.04
CA PRO A 280 1.59 18.72 21.03
C PRO A 280 1.23 18.14 19.66
N GLY A 281 1.49 18.88 18.58
CA GLY A 281 1.24 18.41 17.21
C GLY A 281 2.15 17.25 16.82
N PHE A 282 3.43 17.32 17.17
CA PHE A 282 4.37 16.24 16.92
C PHE A 282 4.03 14.98 17.74
N ILE A 283 3.68 15.14 19.01
CA ILE A 283 3.26 14.02 19.88
C ILE A 283 1.98 13.38 19.34
N ALA A 284 1.00 14.19 18.94
CA ALA A 284 -0.24 13.70 18.35
C ALA A 284 0.03 12.92 17.04
N TYR A 285 0.93 13.42 16.18
CA TYR A 285 1.36 12.73 14.98
C TYR A 285 2.03 11.39 15.28
N CYS A 286 2.98 11.35 16.21
CA CYS A 286 3.60 10.10 16.66
C CYS A 286 2.57 9.12 17.22
N ALA A 287 1.68 9.59 18.11
CA ALA A 287 0.61 8.77 18.68
C ALA A 287 -0.29 8.18 17.59
N TYR A 288 -0.65 8.99 16.57
CA TYR A 288 -1.42 8.53 15.42
C TYR A 288 -0.73 7.39 14.68
N LEU A 289 0.55 7.54 14.34
CA LEU A 289 1.32 6.54 13.57
C LEU A 289 1.53 5.22 14.35
N PHE A 290 1.61 5.28 15.67
CA PHE A 290 1.81 4.08 16.50
C PHE A 290 0.52 3.35 16.88
N ILE A 291 -0.68 3.83 16.50
CA ILE A 291 -1.97 3.15 16.76
C ILE A 291 -1.95 1.68 16.34
N PRO A 292 -1.62 1.31 15.07
CA PRO A 292 -1.65 -0.09 14.66
C PRO A 292 -0.63 -0.95 15.40
N SER A 293 0.57 -0.42 15.65
CA SER A 293 1.61 -1.12 16.40
C SER A 293 1.18 -1.39 17.85
N ALA A 294 0.51 -0.43 18.51
CA ALA A 294 0.00 -0.57 19.86
C ALA A 294 -1.11 -1.63 19.94
N LEU A 295 -2.02 -1.67 18.97
CA LEU A 295 -3.07 -2.68 18.90
C LEU A 295 -2.50 -4.08 18.68
N HIS A 296 -1.51 -4.22 17.79
CA HIS A 296 -0.80 -5.49 17.56
C HIS A 296 -0.10 -5.98 18.83
N MET A 297 0.63 -5.10 19.53
CA MET A 297 1.30 -5.44 20.79
C MET A 297 0.30 -5.86 21.87
N LYS A 298 -0.83 -5.17 21.99
CA LYS A 298 -1.89 -5.54 22.95
C LYS A 298 -2.42 -6.95 22.68
N GLU A 299 -2.67 -7.29 21.42
CA GLU A 299 -3.11 -8.65 21.04
C GLU A 299 -2.05 -9.70 21.34
N ALA A 300 -0.78 -9.44 20.99
CA ALA A 300 0.32 -10.34 21.27
C ALA A 300 0.48 -10.63 22.78
N VAL A 301 0.35 -9.59 23.63
CA VAL A 301 0.40 -9.75 25.09
C VAL A 301 -0.81 -10.55 25.59
N GLN A 302 -2.01 -10.28 25.10
CA GLN A 302 -3.20 -11.04 25.48
C GLN A 302 -3.08 -12.52 25.11
N TRP A 303 -2.56 -12.84 23.93
CA TRP A 303 -2.28 -14.20 23.51
C TRP A 303 -1.25 -14.90 24.40
N HIS A 304 -0.20 -14.19 24.79
CA HIS A 304 0.83 -14.74 25.68
C HIS A 304 0.27 -15.07 27.06
N ILE A 305 -0.58 -14.17 27.61
CA ILE A 305 -1.23 -14.38 28.92
C ILE A 305 -2.24 -15.54 28.85
N SER A 306 -3.03 -15.63 27.77
CA SER A 306 -3.99 -16.72 27.59
C SER A 306 -3.30 -18.09 27.47
N ARG A 307 -2.17 -18.13 26.79
CA ARG A 307 -1.37 -19.36 26.60
C ARG A 307 -0.68 -19.84 27.89
N SER A 308 -0.34 -18.91 28.78
CA SER A 308 0.27 -19.26 30.08
C SER A 308 -0.74 -19.77 31.12
N ARG A 309 -2.05 -19.70 30.82
CA ARG A 309 -3.14 -20.17 31.69
C ARG A 309 -3.72 -21.54 31.27
N ILE A 310 -3.24 -22.10 30.16
CA ILE A 310 -3.54 -23.45 29.66
C ILE A 310 -2.35 -24.36 29.98
#